data_d88d598787779b1013b90e978b577ab6
#
_entry.id   d88d598787779b1013b90e978b577ab6
#
_cell.length_a   1.000
_cell.length_b   1.000
_cell.length_c   1.000
_cell.angle_alpha   90.00
_cell.angle_beta   90.00
_cell.angle_gamma   90.00
#
_symmetry.space_group_name_H-M   'P 1'
#
loop_
_entity.id
_entity.type
_entity.pdbx_description
1 polymer ?
#
loop_
_entity_poly.entity_id
_entity_poly.type
_entity_poly.pdbx_seq_one_letter_code
_entity_poly.pdbx_strand_id
1 'polypeptide(L)'
;MFLEGSLLAKRPNVIFVLADDLGWAELGCYGNRFNETPNLDRLAKGGMRFTNAYASAPVCSPYRAAFLTGQYPARVGILDYLRPNSENGLSPDHLTLPEMFRDAGYATGMIGKWHLSGYKYHGAT
;
A
#
# COMPACT_ATOMS: atom_id res chain seq x y z
N MET A 1 4.97 45.16 9.62
CA MET A 1 5.24 44.13 10.64
C MET A 1 4.38 42.92 10.26
N PHE A 2 4.91 42.09 9.40
CA PHE A 2 4.24 40.88 8.94
C PHE A 2 4.45 39.79 9.99
N LEU A 3 3.33 39.33 10.58
CA LEU A 3 3.34 38.16 11.48
C LEU A 3 3.52 36.92 10.62
N GLU A 4 4.74 36.45 10.47
CA GLU A 4 5.02 35.09 10.01
C GLU A 4 4.63 34.10 11.12
N GLY A 5 3.36 33.87 11.25
CA GLY A 5 2.84 32.71 11.94
C GLY A 5 2.97 31.51 11.03
N SER A 6 4.14 30.89 10.95
CA SER A 6 4.29 29.56 10.38
C SER A 6 3.44 28.59 11.19
N LEU A 7 2.19 28.40 10.79
CA LEU A 7 1.40 27.24 11.18
C LEU A 7 2.12 25.99 10.60
N LEU A 8 3.14 25.52 11.30
CA LEU A 8 3.67 24.19 11.10
C LEU A 8 2.53 23.21 11.40
N ALA A 9 1.74 22.90 10.37
CA ALA A 9 0.71 21.90 10.46
C ALA A 9 1.36 20.63 11.01
N LYS A 10 0.87 20.14 12.15
CA LYS A 10 1.35 18.89 12.75
C LYS A 10 1.29 17.80 11.66
N ARG A 11 2.42 17.17 11.36
CA ARG A 11 2.46 16.07 10.41
C ARG A 11 1.50 14.97 10.88
N PRO A 12 0.53 14.56 10.06
CA PRO A 12 -0.41 13.51 10.46
C PRO A 12 0.30 12.15 10.55
N ASN A 13 -0.14 11.31 11.47
CA ASN A 13 0.20 9.89 11.39
C ASN A 13 -0.55 9.26 10.22
N VAL A 14 0.11 8.34 9.52
CA VAL A 14 -0.45 7.64 8.36
C VAL A 14 -0.51 6.16 8.68
N ILE A 15 -1.70 5.58 8.63
CA ILE A 15 -1.92 4.14 8.75
C ILE A 15 -2.48 3.67 7.41
N PHE A 16 -1.77 2.76 6.75
CA PHE A 16 -2.22 2.12 5.53
C PHE A 16 -2.62 0.67 5.82
N VAL A 17 -3.88 0.34 5.55
CA VAL A 17 -4.41 -1.01 5.72
C VAL A 17 -4.68 -1.60 4.34
N LEU A 18 -3.90 -2.62 3.98
CA LEU A 18 -4.03 -3.34 2.72
C LEU A 18 -4.69 -4.69 2.97
N ALA A 19 -5.88 -4.88 2.43
CA ALA A 19 -6.54 -6.18 2.39
C ALA A 19 -6.06 -6.97 1.17
N ASP A 20 -5.66 -8.22 1.40
CA ASP A 20 -5.20 -9.13 0.34
C ASP A 20 -6.42 -9.90 -0.20
N ASP A 21 -6.54 -9.98 -1.52
CA ASP A 21 -7.60 -10.69 -2.24
C ASP A 21 -9.05 -10.24 -1.89
N LEU A 22 -9.24 -9.01 -1.45
CA LEU A 22 -10.56 -8.44 -1.18
C LEU A 22 -11.15 -7.82 -2.45
N GLY A 23 -12.30 -8.30 -2.89
CA GLY A 23 -13.05 -7.74 -4.00
C GLY A 23 -13.75 -6.42 -3.62
N TRP A 24 -13.88 -5.50 -4.57
CA TRP A 24 -14.47 -4.18 -4.34
C TRP A 24 -15.92 -4.24 -3.82
N ALA A 25 -16.68 -5.27 -4.21
CA ALA A 25 -18.08 -5.45 -3.83
C ALA A 25 -18.26 -6.24 -2.52
N GLU A 26 -17.20 -6.54 -1.79
CA GLU A 26 -17.28 -7.38 -0.59
C GLU A 26 -17.55 -6.62 0.70
N LEU A 27 -17.52 -5.30 0.66
CA LEU A 27 -17.81 -4.44 1.81
C LEU A 27 -19.25 -3.93 1.80
N GLY A 28 -19.86 -3.78 2.98
CA GLY A 28 -21.21 -3.24 3.14
C GLY A 28 -21.35 -1.85 2.55
N CYS A 29 -20.36 -0.98 2.72
CA CYS A 29 -20.34 0.38 2.16
C CYS A 29 -20.31 0.42 0.61
N TYR A 30 -20.00 -0.69 -0.05
CA TYR A 30 -20.12 -0.88 -1.49
C TYR A 30 -21.35 -1.69 -1.92
N GLY A 31 -22.27 -1.98 -0.98
CA GLY A 31 -23.54 -2.63 -1.26
C GLY A 31 -23.58 -4.12 -0.98
N ASN A 32 -22.53 -4.71 -0.42
CA ASN A 32 -22.58 -6.10 0.02
C ASN A 32 -23.61 -6.27 1.15
N ARG A 33 -24.46 -7.31 1.02
CA ARG A 33 -25.49 -7.62 2.02
C ARG A 33 -25.21 -8.91 2.78
N PHE A 34 -24.17 -9.62 2.38
CA PHE A 34 -23.79 -10.90 2.97
C PHE A 34 -22.71 -10.73 4.02
N ASN A 35 -21.67 -9.94 3.71
CA ASN A 35 -20.56 -9.69 4.61
C ASN A 35 -20.91 -8.57 5.61
N GLU A 36 -20.67 -8.83 6.88
CA GLU A 36 -20.80 -7.83 7.94
C GLU A 36 -19.49 -7.05 8.12
N THR A 37 -19.47 -5.79 7.71
CA THR A 37 -18.28 -4.92 7.76
C THR A 37 -18.52 -3.60 8.52
N PRO A 38 -19.10 -3.64 9.75
CA PRO A 38 -19.61 -2.45 10.42
C PRO A 38 -18.53 -1.40 10.74
N ASN A 39 -17.30 -1.83 10.98
CA ASN A 39 -16.19 -0.91 11.27
C ASN A 39 -15.69 -0.21 10.01
N LEU A 40 -15.59 -0.93 8.88
CA LEU A 40 -15.21 -0.36 7.59
C LEU A 40 -16.32 0.54 7.05
N ASP A 41 -17.58 0.16 7.23
CA ASP A 41 -18.74 0.96 6.85
C ASP A 41 -18.79 2.27 7.64
N ARG A 42 -18.47 2.23 8.93
CA ARG A 42 -18.37 3.43 9.77
C ARG A 42 -17.21 4.33 9.32
N LEU A 43 -16.06 3.75 8.98
CA LEU A 43 -14.91 4.49 8.45
C LEU A 43 -15.28 5.17 7.12
N ALA A 44 -15.92 4.45 6.22
CA ALA A 44 -16.38 4.97 4.93
C ALA A 44 -17.41 6.11 5.09
N LYS A 45 -18.29 6.02 6.09
CA LYS A 45 -19.29 7.07 6.40
C LYS A 45 -18.66 8.32 6.99
N GLY A 46 -17.58 8.19 7.75
CA GLY A 46 -16.87 9.30 8.40
C GLY A 46 -15.73 9.91 7.58
N GLY A 47 -15.36 9.26 6.46
CA GLY A 47 -14.24 9.65 5.62
C GLY A 47 -14.61 9.80 4.16
N MET A 48 -13.62 9.62 3.28
CA MET A 48 -13.81 9.67 1.84
C MET A 48 -13.83 8.24 1.28
N ARG A 49 -14.85 7.92 0.50
CA ARG A 49 -14.98 6.66 -0.23
C ARG A 49 -14.75 6.89 -1.72
N PHE A 50 -13.79 6.19 -2.28
CA PHE A 50 -13.51 6.25 -3.72
C PHE A 50 -14.37 5.19 -4.44
N THR A 51 -15.16 5.62 -5.41
CA THR A 51 -16.02 4.73 -6.20
C THR A 51 -15.34 4.19 -7.45
N ASN A 52 -14.26 4.82 -7.88
CA ASN A 52 -13.47 4.46 -9.06
C ASN A 52 -11.97 4.43 -8.72
N ALA A 53 -11.60 3.61 -7.74
CA ALA A 53 -10.20 3.34 -7.39
C ALA A 53 -9.86 1.91 -7.76
N TYR A 54 -8.75 1.73 -8.47
CA TYR A 54 -8.37 0.45 -9.06
C TYR A 54 -6.97 0.05 -8.60
N ALA A 55 -6.78 -1.24 -8.33
CA ALA A 55 -5.47 -1.82 -8.15
C ALA A 55 -4.69 -1.80 -9.47
N SER A 56 -3.39 -1.55 -9.41
CA SER A 56 -2.51 -1.53 -10.59
C SER A 56 -2.22 -2.91 -11.17
N ALA A 57 -2.57 -3.97 -10.45
CA ALA A 57 -2.47 -5.35 -10.90
C ALA A 57 -3.44 -6.24 -10.10
N PRO A 58 -3.92 -7.35 -10.70
CA PRO A 58 -4.85 -8.26 -10.05
C PRO A 58 -4.17 -9.30 -9.14
N VAL A 59 -2.85 -9.29 -9.05
CA VAL A 59 -2.03 -10.29 -8.35
C VAL A 59 -1.17 -9.63 -7.27
N CYS A 60 -0.91 -10.36 -6.19
CA CYS A 60 -0.28 -9.87 -4.96
C CYS A 60 1.06 -9.14 -5.19
N SER A 61 2.09 -9.81 -5.71
CA SER A 61 3.42 -9.22 -5.81
C SER A 61 3.49 -8.02 -6.76
N PRO A 62 2.91 -8.06 -7.97
CA PRO A 62 2.89 -6.90 -8.85
C PRO A 62 2.18 -5.70 -8.24
N TYR A 63 1.02 -5.92 -7.60
CA TYR A 63 0.30 -4.85 -6.94
C TYR A 63 1.10 -4.25 -5.78
N ARG A 64 1.70 -5.10 -4.92
CA ARG A 64 2.51 -4.64 -3.78
C ARG A 64 3.74 -3.87 -4.22
N ALA A 65 4.42 -4.32 -5.26
CA ALA A 65 5.54 -3.60 -5.85
C ALA A 65 5.11 -2.22 -6.37
N ALA A 66 4.03 -2.16 -7.12
CA ALA A 66 3.50 -0.91 -7.64
C ALA A 66 3.04 0.04 -6.52
N PHE A 67 2.35 -0.47 -5.50
CA PHE A 67 1.92 0.32 -4.36
C PHE A 67 3.10 0.94 -3.60
N LEU A 68 4.15 0.15 -3.34
CA LEU A 68 5.30 0.62 -2.58
C LEU A 68 6.21 1.59 -3.37
N THR A 69 6.28 1.44 -4.69
CA THR A 69 7.19 2.24 -5.51
C THR A 69 6.50 3.38 -6.27
N GLY A 70 5.17 3.39 -6.32
CA GLY A 70 4.41 4.30 -7.16
C GLY A 70 4.58 4.06 -8.66
N GLN A 71 5.12 2.91 -9.06
CA GLN A 71 5.41 2.58 -10.45
C GLN A 71 4.55 1.41 -10.95
N TYR A 72 4.25 1.37 -12.24
CA TYR A 72 3.57 0.21 -12.82
C TYR A 72 4.43 -1.06 -12.69
N PRO A 73 3.80 -2.24 -12.48
CA PRO A 73 4.51 -3.52 -12.33
C PRO A 73 5.53 -3.82 -13.41
N ALA A 74 5.24 -3.45 -14.66
CA ALA A 74 6.15 -3.63 -15.79
C ALA A 74 7.45 -2.80 -15.66
N ARG A 75 7.41 -1.66 -14.99
CA ARG A 75 8.60 -0.83 -14.73
C ARG A 75 9.46 -1.39 -13.62
N VAL A 76 8.84 -2.07 -12.67
CA VAL A 76 9.52 -2.69 -11.53
C VAL A 76 10.03 -4.09 -11.86
N GLY A 77 9.58 -4.67 -12.99
CA GLY A 77 9.98 -6.00 -13.43
C GLY A 77 9.29 -7.17 -12.69
N ILE A 78 8.23 -6.88 -11.91
CA ILE A 78 7.46 -7.90 -11.19
C ILE A 78 6.09 -7.98 -11.84
N LEU A 79 5.93 -8.93 -12.79
CA LEU A 79 4.72 -9.06 -13.61
C LEU A 79 3.72 -10.09 -13.09
N ASP A 80 4.18 -11.01 -12.25
CA ASP A 80 3.37 -12.08 -11.65
C ASP A 80 3.75 -12.27 -10.18
N TYR A 81 2.98 -13.07 -9.43
CA TYR A 81 3.30 -13.35 -8.04
C TYR A 81 4.64 -14.07 -7.91
N LEU A 82 5.40 -13.69 -6.92
CA LEU A 82 6.71 -14.29 -6.66
C LEU A 82 6.53 -15.62 -5.91
N ARG A 83 7.02 -16.70 -6.51
CA ARG A 83 6.99 -18.03 -5.90
C ARG A 83 8.09 -18.13 -4.83
N PRO A 84 7.95 -19.06 -3.86
CA PRO A 84 8.96 -19.24 -2.81
C PRO A 84 10.37 -19.47 -3.34
N ASN A 85 10.50 -20.14 -4.49
CA ASN A 85 11.79 -20.43 -5.14
C ASN A 85 12.21 -19.36 -6.17
N SER A 86 11.50 -18.25 -6.24
CA SER A 86 11.85 -17.15 -7.16
C SER A 86 13.22 -16.58 -6.83
N GLU A 87 14.00 -16.34 -7.87
CA GLU A 87 15.26 -15.60 -7.83
C GLU A 87 15.04 -14.11 -8.07
N ASN A 88 13.82 -13.73 -8.40
CA ASN A 88 13.41 -12.35 -8.61
C ASN A 88 12.79 -11.76 -7.33
N GLY A 89 12.86 -10.44 -7.21
CA GLY A 89 12.29 -9.67 -6.12
C GLY A 89 12.30 -8.17 -6.42
N LEU A 90 11.80 -7.37 -5.51
CA LEU A 90 11.89 -5.92 -5.62
C LEU A 90 13.35 -5.49 -5.46
N SER A 91 13.91 -4.86 -6.50
CA SER A 91 15.27 -4.32 -6.42
C SER A 91 15.35 -3.20 -5.36
N PRO A 92 16.43 -3.18 -4.54
CA PRO A 92 16.67 -2.10 -3.59
C PRO A 92 16.95 -0.74 -4.28
N ASP A 93 17.14 -0.72 -5.60
CA ASP A 93 17.28 0.54 -6.35
C ASP A 93 15.98 1.32 -6.47
N HIS A 94 14.85 0.69 -6.20
CA HIS A 94 13.56 1.37 -6.19
C HIS A 94 13.32 2.04 -4.84
N LEU A 95 13.16 3.36 -4.86
CA LEU A 95 12.72 4.11 -3.69
C LEU A 95 11.28 3.72 -3.35
N THR A 96 11.07 3.30 -2.12
CA THR A 96 9.77 2.83 -1.62
C THR A 96 9.05 3.89 -0.78
N LEU A 97 7.73 3.76 -0.69
CA LEU A 97 6.89 4.64 0.13
C LEU A 97 7.36 4.74 1.60
N PRO A 98 7.71 3.65 2.32
CA PRO A 98 8.26 3.76 3.67
C PRO A 98 9.58 4.52 3.73
N GLU A 99 10.44 4.38 2.74
CA GLU A 99 11.70 5.13 2.67
C GLU A 99 11.45 6.61 2.48
N MET A 100 10.53 7.00 1.59
CA MET A 100 10.11 8.39 1.42
C MET A 100 9.57 8.99 2.73
N PHE A 101 8.75 8.24 3.48
CA PHE A 101 8.26 8.68 4.78
C PHE A 101 9.39 8.80 5.81
N ARG A 102 10.31 7.85 5.86
CA ARG A 102 11.49 7.91 6.73
C ARG A 102 12.34 9.15 6.44
N ASP A 103 12.61 9.42 5.16
CA ASP A 103 13.38 10.58 4.73
C ASP A 103 12.66 11.90 5.05
N ALA A 104 11.34 11.88 5.11
CA ALA A 104 10.52 12.98 5.61
C ALA A 104 10.45 13.06 7.16
N GLY A 105 11.17 12.19 7.89
CA GLY A 105 11.28 12.20 9.35
C GLY A 105 10.15 11.46 10.09
N TYR A 106 9.44 10.54 9.42
CA TYR A 106 8.50 9.63 10.06
C TYR A 106 9.20 8.36 10.57
N ALA A 107 8.72 7.82 11.67
CA ALA A 107 8.97 6.43 12.00
C ALA A 107 8.09 5.56 11.10
N THR A 108 8.68 4.54 10.46
CA THR A 108 7.95 3.64 9.57
C THR A 108 7.99 2.22 10.10
N GLY A 109 6.95 1.46 9.85
CA GLY A 109 6.85 0.06 10.23
C GLY A 109 5.89 -0.69 9.30
N MET A 110 6.15 -1.97 9.14
CA MET A 110 5.30 -2.87 8.36
C MET A 110 4.96 -4.10 9.19
N ILE A 111 3.70 -4.51 9.13
CA ILE A 111 3.20 -5.73 9.76
C ILE A 111 2.41 -6.51 8.72
N GLY A 112 2.69 -7.80 8.55
CA GLY A 112 1.96 -8.68 7.67
C GLY A 112 2.72 -9.11 6.42
N LYS A 113 1.99 -9.33 5.32
CA LYS A 113 2.51 -9.95 4.09
C LYS A 113 3.39 -8.96 3.30
N TRP A 114 4.65 -9.33 3.08
CA TRP A 114 5.58 -8.65 2.19
C TRP A 114 5.41 -9.07 0.73
N HIS A 115 5.73 -10.29 0.41
CA HIS A 115 5.60 -10.97 -0.89
C HIS A 115 6.30 -10.26 -2.06
N LEU A 116 7.42 -9.62 -1.81
CA LEU A 116 8.27 -8.96 -2.83
C LEU A 116 9.68 -9.55 -2.90
N SER A 117 9.86 -10.74 -2.34
CA SER A 117 11.08 -11.55 -2.47
C SER A 117 10.72 -13.02 -2.43
N GLY A 118 11.46 -13.85 -3.18
CA GLY A 118 11.51 -15.29 -2.98
C GLY A 118 12.58 -15.66 -1.93
N TYR A 119 12.65 -16.90 -1.50
CA TYR A 119 13.66 -17.35 -0.52
C TYR A 119 15.10 -17.26 -1.04
N LYS A 120 15.27 -17.24 -2.36
CA LYS A 120 16.59 -17.14 -3.01
C LYS A 120 16.99 -15.71 -3.33
N TYR A 121 16.09 -14.75 -3.14
CA TYR A 121 16.40 -13.35 -3.44
C TYR A 121 17.08 -12.71 -2.25
N HIS A 122 18.30 -12.21 -2.46
CA HIS A 122 19.13 -11.58 -1.42
C HIS A 122 19.23 -10.06 -1.54
N GLY A 123 18.42 -9.44 -2.40
CA GLY A 123 18.53 -8.02 -2.72
C GLY A 123 17.76 -7.06 -1.81
N ALA A 124 16.84 -7.55 -0.97
CA ALA A 124 16.08 -6.71 -0.04
C ALA A 124 15.86 -7.43 1.29
N THR A 125 16.52 -6.99 2.30
CA THR A 125 16.26 -7.34 3.71
C THR A 125 15.78 -6.09 4.45
#